data_cbfec4c56426d35b4e7846856e45a277
#
_entry.id   cbfec4c56426d35b4e7846856e45a277
#
_cell.length_a   1.000
_cell.length_b   1.000
_cell.length_c   1.000
_cell.angle_alpha   90.00
_cell.angle_beta   90.00
_cell.angle_gamma   90.00
#
_symmetry.space_group_name_H-M   'P 1'
#
loop_
_entity.id
_entity.type
_entity.pdbx_description
1 polymer ?
#
loop_
_entity_poly.entity_id
_entity_poly.type
_entity_poly.pdbx_seq_one_letter_code
_entity_poly.pdbx_strand_id
1 'polypeptide(L)'
;MPLRSEVRRWMRKSHDDSWPEHFRWLARFYRWRRRAFLEGVDRAVPADVTAIILVYGRPQNAETLVHLLLRTPSVQRVVLSNNNRLIHIRDWLTIQDPRLVIIDQPVDRSCPYRHEIARRYESPFYLLVDDDLFLAPSQLEWVLGALRKDTSRVHGVQGQLFDPGTDAFLHNIRNRETPVDVVNRLYAFTRVHLREFFRLVDLLRFGPGSREWYQSMWDDMVLSFSGNTRPLVHEVGTFIDCPLSSDPTIAVWRQQGFFDFRVSLFHRLTALKSLSP
;
A
#
# COMPACT_ATOMS: atom_id res chain seq x y z
N MET A 1 -23.75 3.94 -14.96
CA MET A 1 -22.81 3.29 -15.89
C MET A 1 -23.43 2.02 -16.46
N PRO A 2 -23.35 1.72 -17.76
CA PRO A 2 -23.90 0.48 -18.29
C PRO A 2 -23.06 -0.71 -17.78
N LEU A 3 -23.74 -1.75 -17.31
CA LEU A 3 -23.19 -3.02 -16.80
C LEU A 3 -22.06 -3.61 -17.66
N ARG A 4 -22.10 -3.37 -18.97
CA ARG A 4 -21.10 -3.83 -19.95
C ARG A 4 -19.71 -3.21 -19.78
N SER A 5 -19.61 -1.98 -19.26
CA SER A 5 -18.30 -1.34 -19.05
C SER A 5 -17.64 -1.85 -17.75
N GLU A 6 -18.41 -2.13 -16.72
CA GLU A 6 -17.92 -2.70 -15.48
C GLU A 6 -17.41 -4.12 -15.66
N VAL A 7 -18.12 -4.95 -16.41
CA VAL A 7 -17.71 -6.32 -16.72
C VAL A 7 -16.39 -6.34 -17.51
N ARG A 8 -16.23 -5.47 -18.51
CA ARG A 8 -14.95 -5.38 -19.27
C ARG A 8 -13.76 -4.99 -18.40
N ARG A 9 -13.95 -4.15 -17.39
CA ARG A 9 -12.89 -3.71 -16.47
C ARG A 9 -12.28 -4.88 -15.71
N TRP A 10 -13.09 -5.88 -15.35
CA TRP A 10 -12.67 -7.03 -14.52
C TRP A 10 -12.36 -8.29 -15.31
N MET A 11 -12.44 -8.25 -16.64
CA MET A 11 -12.10 -9.39 -17.51
C MET A 11 -10.59 -9.66 -17.65
N ARG A 12 -9.74 -8.77 -17.14
CA ARG A 12 -8.29 -9.01 -17.10
C ARG A 12 -7.96 -9.98 -15.96
N LYS A 13 -7.66 -11.22 -16.28
CA LYS A 13 -7.17 -12.23 -15.34
C LYS A 13 -5.65 -12.20 -15.23
N SER A 14 -5.09 -12.73 -14.14
CA SER A 14 -3.65 -13.02 -14.05
C SER A 14 -3.23 -14.06 -15.09
N HIS A 15 -1.98 -14.01 -15.51
CA HIS A 15 -1.41 -14.99 -16.44
C HIS A 15 -1.48 -16.41 -15.87
N ASP A 16 -1.31 -16.53 -14.55
CA ASP A 16 -1.22 -17.80 -13.83
C ASP A 16 -2.61 -18.37 -13.46
N ASP A 17 -3.70 -17.58 -13.55
CA ASP A 17 -5.05 -18.02 -13.18
C ASP A 17 -5.79 -18.70 -14.36
N SER A 18 -6.59 -19.71 -14.04
CA SER A 18 -7.61 -20.22 -14.96
C SER A 18 -8.87 -19.35 -14.96
N TRP A 19 -9.68 -19.41 -16.03
CA TRP A 19 -10.95 -18.68 -16.09
C TRP A 19 -11.94 -19.04 -14.97
N PRO A 20 -12.10 -20.32 -14.57
CA PRO A 20 -12.93 -20.69 -13.43
C PRO A 20 -12.47 -20.08 -12.10
N GLU A 21 -11.16 -20.00 -11.86
CA GLU A 21 -10.58 -19.36 -10.66
C GLU A 21 -10.84 -17.86 -10.66
N HIS A 22 -10.66 -17.23 -11.80
CA HIS A 22 -10.96 -15.81 -11.97
C HIS A 22 -12.43 -15.49 -11.71
N PHE A 23 -13.38 -16.28 -12.24
CA PHE A 23 -14.80 -16.09 -11.96
C PHE A 23 -15.16 -16.35 -10.50
N ARG A 24 -14.57 -17.35 -9.85
CA ARG A 24 -14.74 -17.58 -8.40
C ARG A 24 -14.24 -16.40 -7.58
N TRP A 25 -13.09 -15.83 -7.98
CA TRP A 25 -12.57 -14.62 -7.36
C TRP A 25 -13.53 -13.44 -7.55
N LEU A 26 -14.02 -13.18 -8.75
CA LEU A 26 -14.98 -12.12 -9.04
C LEU A 26 -16.23 -12.25 -8.16
N ALA A 27 -16.83 -13.45 -8.07
CA ALA A 27 -18.01 -13.69 -7.25
C ALA A 27 -17.73 -13.38 -5.75
N ARG A 28 -16.56 -13.80 -5.24
CA ARG A 28 -16.11 -13.51 -3.88
C ARG A 28 -15.88 -12.01 -3.68
N PHE A 29 -15.20 -11.35 -4.61
CA PHE A 29 -14.90 -9.93 -4.58
C PHE A 29 -16.18 -9.08 -4.57
N TYR A 30 -17.13 -9.32 -5.47
CA TYR A 30 -18.37 -8.55 -5.52
C TYR A 30 -19.24 -8.74 -4.28
N ARG A 31 -19.27 -9.96 -3.71
CA ARG A 31 -19.96 -10.23 -2.44
C ARG A 31 -19.33 -9.47 -1.27
N TRP A 32 -18.00 -9.49 -1.19
CA TRP A 32 -17.24 -8.76 -0.20
C TRP A 32 -17.39 -7.24 -0.38
N ARG A 33 -17.21 -6.72 -1.60
CA ARG A 33 -17.37 -5.31 -1.94
C ARG A 33 -18.75 -4.78 -1.53
N ARG A 34 -19.82 -5.52 -1.83
CA ARG A 34 -21.18 -5.15 -1.41
C ARG A 34 -21.26 -5.00 0.11
N ARG A 35 -20.71 -5.94 0.88
CA ARG A 35 -20.69 -5.87 2.35
C ARG A 35 -19.89 -4.65 2.82
N ALA A 36 -18.67 -4.47 2.33
CA ALA A 36 -17.80 -3.35 2.70
C ALA A 36 -18.43 -1.98 2.37
N PHE A 37 -19.19 -1.88 1.27
CA PHE A 37 -19.89 -0.65 0.90
C PHE A 37 -21.17 -0.37 1.73
N LEU A 38 -21.76 -1.39 2.34
CA LEU A 38 -22.93 -1.25 3.21
C LEU A 38 -22.55 -1.14 4.69
N GLU A 39 -21.30 -1.36 5.02
CA GLU A 39 -20.81 -1.33 6.39
C GLU A 39 -20.94 0.08 6.99
N GLY A 40 -21.56 0.16 8.15
CA GLY A 40 -21.55 1.38 8.96
C GLY A 40 -20.27 1.43 9.78
N VAL A 41 -19.56 2.55 9.71
CA VAL A 41 -18.39 2.80 10.56
C VAL A 41 -18.68 4.01 11.44
N ASP A 42 -18.28 3.95 12.71
CA ASP A 42 -18.42 5.05 13.63
C ASP A 42 -17.69 6.30 13.11
N ARG A 43 -18.38 7.44 13.12
CA ARG A 43 -17.87 8.73 12.64
C ARG A 43 -17.30 9.61 13.75
N ALA A 44 -17.25 9.12 14.98
CA ALA A 44 -16.76 9.90 16.14
C ALA A 44 -15.22 10.02 16.20
N VAL A 45 -14.50 9.66 15.13
CA VAL A 45 -13.04 9.76 15.03
C VAL A 45 -12.62 11.02 14.26
N PRO A 46 -11.46 11.63 14.61
CA PRO A 46 -10.93 12.77 13.85
C PRO A 46 -10.61 12.38 12.40
N ALA A 47 -11.00 13.23 11.44
CA ALA A 47 -10.58 13.12 10.05
C ALA A 47 -9.22 13.82 9.86
N ASP A 48 -8.14 13.09 10.11
CA ASP A 48 -6.77 13.61 10.19
C ASP A 48 -5.75 12.79 9.37
N VAL A 49 -6.24 11.84 8.55
CA VAL A 49 -5.41 10.95 7.73
C VAL A 49 -5.40 11.40 6.28
N THR A 50 -4.21 11.49 5.66
CA THR A 50 -4.06 11.55 4.21
C THR A 50 -3.77 10.15 3.68
N ALA A 51 -4.69 9.61 2.89
CA ALA A 51 -4.55 8.31 2.22
C ALA A 51 -3.99 8.50 0.80
N ILE A 52 -3.05 7.66 0.38
CA ILE A 52 -2.39 7.72 -0.93
C ILE A 52 -2.45 6.36 -1.59
N ILE A 53 -2.90 6.34 -2.84
CA ILE A 53 -2.92 5.17 -3.71
C ILE A 53 -2.02 5.47 -4.91
N LEU A 54 -1.09 4.56 -5.22
CA LEU A 54 -0.41 4.57 -6.52
C LEU A 54 -1.07 3.55 -7.44
N VAL A 55 -1.45 3.98 -8.64
CA VAL A 55 -1.96 3.11 -9.70
C VAL A 55 -0.94 3.07 -10.83
N TYR A 56 -0.55 1.86 -11.22
CA TYR A 56 0.34 1.67 -12.37
C TYR A 56 -0.28 0.74 -13.41
N GLY A 57 -0.55 -0.51 -13.07
CA GLY A 57 -1.01 -1.54 -14.00
C GLY A 57 -2.45 -2.01 -13.77
N ARG A 58 -3.15 -1.49 -12.74
CA ARG A 58 -4.47 -1.98 -12.29
C ARG A 58 -5.49 -0.84 -12.13
N PRO A 59 -5.75 -0.05 -13.18
CA PRO A 59 -6.65 1.12 -13.08
C PRO A 59 -8.09 0.72 -12.73
N GLN A 60 -8.52 -0.52 -13.05
CA GLN A 60 -9.84 -1.04 -12.71
C GLN A 60 -10.09 -1.11 -11.19
N ASN A 61 -9.06 -1.15 -10.36
CA ASN A 61 -9.17 -1.21 -8.91
C ASN A 61 -9.39 0.18 -8.28
N ALA A 62 -9.01 1.24 -8.98
CA ALA A 62 -8.95 2.60 -8.45
C ALA A 62 -10.29 3.06 -7.87
N GLU A 63 -11.40 2.88 -8.59
CA GLU A 63 -12.72 3.35 -8.12
C GLU A 63 -13.14 2.65 -6.83
N THR A 64 -12.91 1.34 -6.70
CA THR A 64 -13.23 0.60 -5.47
C THR A 64 -12.37 1.08 -4.30
N LEU A 65 -11.06 1.23 -4.50
CA LEU A 65 -10.14 1.68 -3.45
C LEU A 65 -10.45 3.10 -2.98
N VAL A 66 -10.67 4.03 -3.92
CA VAL A 66 -11.08 5.41 -3.59
C VAL A 66 -12.37 5.41 -2.78
N HIS A 67 -13.38 4.63 -3.20
CA HIS A 67 -14.64 4.56 -2.49
C HIS A 67 -14.50 4.04 -1.06
N LEU A 68 -13.70 2.99 -0.84
CA LEU A 68 -13.44 2.42 0.49
C LEU A 68 -12.73 3.45 1.40
N LEU A 69 -11.73 4.15 0.88
CA LEU A 69 -11.00 5.17 1.62
C LEU A 69 -11.86 6.39 1.95
N LEU A 70 -12.69 6.85 1.02
CA LEU A 70 -13.61 7.96 1.27
C LEU A 70 -14.72 7.61 2.29
N ARG A 71 -15.02 6.33 2.48
CA ARG A 71 -15.93 5.83 3.51
C ARG A 71 -15.26 5.59 4.86
N THR A 72 -13.95 5.67 4.94
CA THR A 72 -13.18 5.55 6.18
C THR A 72 -13.20 6.91 6.91
N PRO A 73 -13.86 7.02 8.08
CA PRO A 73 -14.08 8.30 8.75
C PRO A 73 -12.83 9.11 9.07
N SER A 74 -11.74 8.42 9.45
CA SER A 74 -10.43 9.05 9.71
C SER A 74 -9.80 9.70 8.48
N VAL A 75 -10.23 9.36 7.26
CA VAL A 75 -9.63 9.87 6.03
C VAL A 75 -10.19 11.25 5.65
N GLN A 76 -9.36 12.27 5.80
CA GLN A 76 -9.67 13.64 5.38
C GLN A 76 -9.38 13.90 3.91
N ARG A 77 -8.45 13.14 3.31
CA ARG A 77 -8.02 13.30 1.92
C ARG A 77 -7.60 11.97 1.33
N VAL A 78 -7.99 11.74 0.08
CA VAL A 78 -7.52 10.63 -0.75
C VAL A 78 -6.73 11.21 -1.91
N VAL A 79 -5.48 10.83 -2.06
CA VAL A 79 -4.63 11.18 -3.21
C VAL A 79 -4.46 9.94 -4.07
N LEU A 80 -5.02 9.97 -5.24
CA LEU A 80 -4.86 8.94 -6.26
C LEU A 80 -3.82 9.40 -7.28
N SER A 81 -2.63 8.79 -7.25
CA SER A 81 -1.57 9.06 -8.22
C SER A 81 -1.56 7.99 -9.30
N ASN A 82 -1.82 8.39 -10.52
CA ASN A 82 -1.62 7.56 -11.69
C ASN A 82 -0.15 7.66 -12.12
N ASN A 83 0.60 6.59 -11.93
CA ASN A 83 2.02 6.52 -12.23
C ASN A 83 2.32 5.96 -13.62
N ASN A 84 1.30 5.60 -14.41
CA ASN A 84 1.42 5.11 -15.77
C ASN A 84 0.87 6.14 -16.75
N ARG A 85 1.75 6.80 -17.49
CA ARG A 85 1.40 7.84 -18.46
C ARG A 85 0.51 7.38 -19.62
N LEU A 86 0.41 6.07 -19.86
CA LEU A 86 -0.42 5.49 -20.92
C LEU A 86 -1.88 5.30 -20.49
N ILE A 87 -2.21 5.57 -19.23
CA ILE A 87 -3.54 5.41 -18.65
C ILE A 87 -4.09 6.79 -18.28
N HIS A 88 -5.30 7.11 -18.73
CA HIS A 88 -6.08 8.24 -18.22
C HIS A 88 -6.94 7.76 -17.07
N ILE A 89 -6.48 7.96 -15.82
CA ILE A 89 -7.15 7.37 -14.65
C ILE A 89 -8.56 7.90 -14.44
N ARG A 90 -8.86 9.11 -14.89
CA ARG A 90 -10.21 9.70 -14.81
C ARG A 90 -11.26 8.90 -15.58
N ASP A 91 -10.87 8.17 -16.63
CA ASP A 91 -11.78 7.30 -17.40
C ASP A 91 -12.25 6.08 -16.59
N TRP A 92 -11.57 5.80 -15.48
CA TRP A 92 -11.84 4.68 -14.57
C TRP A 92 -12.62 5.09 -13.31
N LEU A 93 -12.94 6.37 -13.14
CA LEU A 93 -13.58 6.93 -11.96
C LEU A 93 -14.90 7.61 -12.32
N THR A 94 -15.92 7.35 -11.50
CA THR A 94 -17.18 8.08 -11.52
C THR A 94 -17.37 8.93 -10.26
N ILE A 95 -16.54 8.71 -9.25
CA ILE A 95 -16.62 9.37 -7.94
C ILE A 95 -16.23 10.84 -8.09
N GLN A 96 -17.09 11.71 -7.53
CA GLN A 96 -16.82 13.12 -7.33
C GLN A 96 -16.94 13.40 -5.83
N ASP A 97 -15.82 13.67 -5.18
CA ASP A 97 -15.74 13.99 -3.75
C ASP A 97 -14.66 15.06 -3.58
N PRO A 98 -14.91 16.15 -2.84
CA PRO A 98 -13.94 17.25 -2.65
C PRO A 98 -12.67 16.80 -1.92
N ARG A 99 -12.68 15.66 -1.24
CA ARG A 99 -11.51 15.07 -0.59
C ARG A 99 -10.61 14.28 -1.56
N LEU A 100 -11.09 13.99 -2.78
CA LEU A 100 -10.34 13.23 -3.78
C LEU A 100 -9.46 14.15 -4.62
N VAL A 101 -8.15 13.92 -4.54
CA VAL A 101 -7.14 14.57 -5.39
C VAL A 101 -6.62 13.54 -6.39
N ILE A 102 -6.71 13.83 -7.68
CA ILE A 102 -6.21 12.95 -8.74
C ILE A 102 -4.98 13.60 -9.38
N ILE A 103 -3.90 12.84 -9.44
CA ILE A 103 -2.63 13.27 -10.04
C ILE A 103 -2.29 12.31 -11.17
N ASP A 104 -2.42 12.78 -12.42
CA ASP A 104 -1.85 12.09 -13.57
C ASP A 104 -0.38 12.49 -13.72
N GLN A 105 0.53 11.53 -13.54
CA GLN A 105 1.96 11.81 -13.63
C GLN A 105 2.36 11.98 -15.12
N PRO A 106 3.15 13.01 -15.45
CA PRO A 106 3.56 13.26 -16.83
C PRO A 106 4.57 12.21 -17.35
N VAL A 107 5.17 11.46 -16.45
CA VAL A 107 6.11 10.36 -16.71
C VAL A 107 5.83 9.19 -15.78
N ASP A 108 6.26 8.00 -16.16
CA ASP A 108 6.16 6.85 -15.29
C ASP A 108 6.97 7.08 -13.99
N ARG A 109 6.32 6.75 -12.85
CA ARG A 109 6.91 6.91 -11.52
C ARG A 109 6.97 5.55 -10.81
N SER A 110 8.04 5.37 -10.04
CA SER A 110 8.26 4.20 -9.18
C SER A 110 7.52 4.31 -7.84
N CYS A 111 7.42 3.20 -7.10
CA CYS A 111 6.71 3.13 -5.81
C CYS A 111 7.19 4.14 -4.76
N PRO A 112 8.50 4.43 -4.60
CA PRO A 112 8.98 5.43 -3.64
C PRO A 112 8.35 6.82 -3.80
N TYR A 113 7.83 7.14 -4.98
CA TYR A 113 7.21 8.44 -5.25
C TYR A 113 5.97 8.72 -4.38
N ARG A 114 5.31 7.69 -3.82
CA ARG A 114 4.21 7.86 -2.85
C ARG A 114 4.63 8.64 -1.60
N HIS A 115 5.86 8.50 -1.17
CA HIS A 115 6.41 9.24 -0.02
C HIS A 115 6.67 10.71 -0.39
N GLU A 116 7.10 10.99 -1.62
CA GLU A 116 7.18 12.36 -2.14
C GLU A 116 5.81 13.04 -2.22
N ILE A 117 4.77 12.28 -2.59
CA ILE A 117 3.39 12.78 -2.53
C ILE A 117 2.99 13.04 -1.08
N ALA A 118 3.24 12.10 -0.16
CA ALA A 118 2.91 12.26 1.25
C ALA A 118 3.52 13.54 1.84
N ARG A 119 4.78 13.85 1.49
CA ARG A 119 5.49 15.04 1.97
C ARG A 119 4.84 16.35 1.55
N ARG A 120 4.06 16.37 0.45
CA ARG A 120 3.36 17.58 -0.04
C ARG A 120 2.12 17.93 0.78
N TYR A 121 1.62 17.02 1.59
CA TYR A 121 0.41 17.20 2.39
C TYR A 121 0.75 17.20 3.87
N GLU A 122 0.37 18.27 4.57
CA GLU A 122 0.49 18.32 6.01
C GLU A 122 -0.62 17.48 6.65
N SER A 123 -0.22 16.36 7.25
CA SER A 123 -1.13 15.45 7.95
C SER A 123 -0.38 14.82 9.14
N PRO A 124 -1.02 14.63 10.29
CA PRO A 124 -0.40 13.90 11.40
C PRO A 124 -0.20 12.43 11.06
N PHE A 125 -1.12 11.85 10.29
CA PHE A 125 -1.13 10.45 9.92
C PHE A 125 -1.25 10.26 8.41
N TYR A 126 -0.62 9.20 7.91
CA TYR A 126 -0.65 8.81 6.51
C TYR A 126 -1.05 7.35 6.39
N LEU A 127 -1.75 7.02 5.32
CA LEU A 127 -2.12 5.67 4.94
C LEU A 127 -1.73 5.45 3.47
N LEU A 128 -0.74 4.60 3.21
CA LEU A 128 -0.43 4.16 1.85
C LEU A 128 -1.08 2.81 1.60
N VAL A 129 -1.72 2.67 0.45
CA VAL A 129 -2.41 1.44 0.05
C VAL A 129 -1.98 1.09 -1.38
N ASP A 130 -1.53 -0.15 -1.58
CA ASP A 130 -1.22 -0.67 -2.91
C ASP A 130 -2.51 -0.90 -3.71
N ASP A 131 -2.42 -0.77 -5.04
CA ASP A 131 -3.57 -0.83 -5.95
C ASP A 131 -4.16 -2.24 -6.15
N ASP A 132 -3.71 -3.21 -5.37
CA ASP A 132 -4.11 -4.61 -5.45
C ASP A 132 -4.61 -5.22 -4.13
N LEU A 133 -4.85 -4.40 -3.10
CA LEU A 133 -5.30 -4.84 -1.79
C LEU A 133 -6.58 -4.11 -1.37
N PHE A 134 -7.64 -4.85 -1.06
CA PHE A 134 -8.93 -4.27 -0.69
C PHE A 134 -9.28 -4.58 0.76
N LEU A 135 -9.39 -3.51 1.57
CA LEU A 135 -9.84 -3.57 2.96
C LEU A 135 -11.16 -2.81 3.11
N ALA A 136 -12.04 -3.31 3.99
CA ALA A 136 -13.26 -2.61 4.38
C ALA A 136 -12.94 -1.37 5.24
N PRO A 137 -13.80 -0.35 5.26
CA PRO A 137 -13.59 0.85 6.08
C PRO A 137 -13.33 0.56 7.55
N SER A 138 -14.02 -0.42 8.17
CA SER A 138 -13.78 -0.84 9.55
C SER A 138 -12.39 -1.42 9.77
N GLN A 139 -11.88 -2.20 8.80
CA GLN A 139 -10.53 -2.76 8.86
C GLN A 139 -9.46 -1.66 8.79
N LEU A 140 -9.68 -0.65 7.94
CA LEU A 140 -8.81 0.53 7.83
C LEU A 140 -8.82 1.34 9.13
N GLU A 141 -10.01 1.58 9.71
CA GLU A 141 -10.15 2.26 11.00
C GLU A 141 -9.47 1.50 12.14
N TRP A 142 -9.53 0.17 12.13
CA TRP A 142 -8.81 -0.65 13.12
C TRP A 142 -7.31 -0.36 13.09
N VAL A 143 -6.68 -0.39 11.91
CA VAL A 143 -5.24 -0.12 11.75
C VAL A 143 -4.90 1.32 12.14
N LEU A 144 -5.74 2.30 11.74
CA LEU A 144 -5.54 3.70 12.09
C LEU A 144 -5.73 3.95 13.60
N GLY A 145 -6.68 3.26 14.23
CA GLY A 145 -6.87 3.28 15.67
C GLY A 145 -5.67 2.71 16.43
N ALA A 146 -5.05 1.63 15.90
CA ALA A 146 -3.83 1.06 16.45
C ALA A 146 -2.64 2.03 16.32
N LEU A 147 -2.50 2.69 15.17
CA LEU A 147 -1.46 3.71 14.96
C LEU A 147 -1.60 4.89 15.95
N ARG A 148 -2.83 5.35 16.24
CA ARG A 148 -3.03 6.41 17.22
C ARG A 148 -2.65 6.01 18.65
N LYS A 149 -2.82 4.73 18.99
CA LYS A 149 -2.43 4.16 20.29
C LYS A 149 -0.93 3.94 20.43
N ASP A 150 -0.26 3.58 19.33
CA ASP A 150 1.18 3.35 19.29
C ASP A 150 1.81 4.01 18.06
N THR A 151 2.32 5.22 18.25
CA THR A 151 3.00 6.00 17.19
C THR A 151 4.50 5.70 17.11
N SER A 152 5.00 4.72 17.84
CA SER A 152 6.43 4.37 17.85
C SER A 152 6.85 3.52 16.63
N ARG A 153 5.87 3.00 15.89
CA ARG A 153 6.08 2.05 14.79
C ARG A 153 5.14 2.28 13.60
N VAL A 154 5.48 1.68 12.49
CA VAL A 154 4.60 1.56 11.32
C VAL A 154 3.62 0.39 11.52
N HIS A 155 2.38 0.56 11.10
CA HIS A 155 1.32 -0.44 11.21
C HIS A 155 0.84 -0.90 9.82
N GLY A 156 0.45 -2.18 9.72
CA GLY A 156 -0.07 -2.76 8.48
C GLY A 156 -0.88 -4.02 8.72
N VAL A 157 -1.18 -4.75 7.64
CA VAL A 157 -1.99 -5.98 7.68
C VAL A 157 -1.25 -7.19 7.10
N GLN A 158 -0.10 -6.96 6.51
CA GLN A 158 0.77 -7.98 5.92
C GLN A 158 2.22 -7.56 6.09
N GLY A 159 3.13 -8.53 6.29
CA GLY A 159 4.54 -8.25 6.44
C GLY A 159 5.43 -9.45 6.21
N GLN A 160 6.70 -9.26 6.46
CA GLN A 160 7.77 -10.26 6.32
C GLN A 160 8.62 -10.28 7.59
N LEU A 161 9.08 -11.46 7.94
CA LEU A 161 10.10 -11.69 8.97
C LEU A 161 11.40 -12.10 8.30
N PHE A 162 12.51 -11.53 8.74
CA PHE A 162 13.83 -11.97 8.34
C PHE A 162 14.26 -13.17 9.21
N ASP A 163 14.69 -14.23 8.55
CA ASP A 163 15.24 -15.42 9.20
C ASP A 163 16.77 -15.40 9.08
N PRO A 164 17.49 -15.14 10.18
CA PRO A 164 18.96 -15.10 10.15
C PRO A 164 19.58 -16.47 9.90
N GLY A 165 18.85 -17.59 10.11
CA GLY A 165 19.36 -18.94 9.87
C GLY A 165 19.45 -19.28 8.37
N THR A 166 18.57 -18.71 7.57
CA THR A 166 18.56 -18.90 6.10
C THR A 166 18.99 -17.68 5.32
N ASP A 167 19.27 -16.56 6.01
CA ASP A 167 19.55 -15.24 5.43
C ASP A 167 18.49 -14.81 4.40
N ALA A 168 17.20 -14.99 4.74
CA ALA A 168 16.09 -14.79 3.84
C ALA A 168 14.85 -14.25 4.56
N PHE A 169 13.90 -13.69 3.78
CA PHE A 169 12.60 -13.26 4.31
C PHE A 169 11.57 -14.39 4.27
N LEU A 170 10.90 -14.62 5.39
CA LEU A 170 9.65 -15.38 5.46
C LEU A 170 8.51 -14.50 4.94
N HIS A 171 7.77 -15.00 3.94
CA HIS A 171 6.74 -14.22 3.25
C HIS A 171 5.35 -14.38 3.87
N ASN A 172 4.47 -13.41 3.56
CA ASN A 172 3.03 -13.47 3.82
C ASN A 172 2.64 -13.66 5.30
N ILE A 173 3.34 -12.97 6.22
CA ILE A 173 2.88 -12.85 7.59
C ILE A 173 1.63 -11.97 7.58
N ARG A 174 0.47 -12.57 7.75
CA ARG A 174 -0.84 -11.89 7.79
C ARG A 174 -1.86 -12.67 8.63
N ASN A 175 -3.02 -12.08 8.89
CA ASN A 175 -4.09 -12.65 9.70
C ASN A 175 -3.62 -13.03 11.12
N ARG A 176 -2.75 -12.21 11.69
CA ARG A 176 -2.27 -12.34 13.07
C ARG A 176 -1.73 -11.01 13.57
N GLU A 177 -1.85 -10.79 14.88
CA GLU A 177 -1.23 -9.64 15.55
C GLU A 177 0.22 -10.00 15.87
N THR A 178 1.20 -9.38 15.17
CA THR A 178 2.62 -9.73 15.40
C THR A 178 3.57 -8.66 14.88
N PRO A 179 4.68 -8.38 15.61
CA PRO A 179 5.77 -7.59 15.07
C PRO A 179 6.41 -8.29 13.87
N VAL A 180 6.76 -7.51 12.84
CA VAL A 180 7.45 -7.98 11.64
C VAL A 180 8.68 -7.12 11.38
N ASP A 181 9.55 -7.53 10.45
CA ASP A 181 10.69 -6.71 10.05
C ASP A 181 10.32 -5.74 8.93
N VAL A 182 9.44 -6.16 8.04
CA VAL A 182 8.96 -5.33 6.93
C VAL A 182 7.45 -5.45 6.82
N VAL A 183 6.74 -4.31 6.78
CA VAL A 183 5.32 -4.22 6.42
C VAL A 183 5.19 -4.08 4.92
N ASN A 184 4.16 -4.69 4.34
CA ASN A 184 3.90 -4.66 2.91
C ASN A 184 2.48 -4.19 2.59
N ARG A 185 2.30 -3.58 1.41
CA ARG A 185 1.03 -3.32 0.70
C ARG A 185 0.07 -2.33 1.36
N LEU A 186 0.05 -2.24 2.68
CA LEU A 186 -0.69 -1.23 3.44
C LEU A 186 0.20 -0.72 4.56
N TYR A 187 0.33 0.60 4.67
CA TYR A 187 1.26 1.25 5.58
C TYR A 187 0.55 2.42 6.26
N ALA A 188 0.29 2.29 7.56
CA ALA A 188 -0.20 3.38 8.38
C ALA A 188 0.94 3.90 9.26
N PHE A 189 1.25 5.19 9.16
CA PHE A 189 2.41 5.80 9.81
C PHE A 189 2.21 7.29 10.11
N THR A 190 3.10 7.86 10.90
CA THR A 190 3.05 9.27 11.30
C THR A 190 3.94 10.15 10.43
N ARG A 191 3.78 11.47 10.57
CA ARG A 191 4.70 12.45 9.97
C ARG A 191 6.15 12.29 10.48
N VAL A 192 6.35 11.78 11.69
CA VAL A 192 7.69 11.50 12.23
C VAL A 192 8.35 10.40 11.42
N HIS A 193 7.61 9.31 11.16
CA HIS A 193 8.10 8.22 10.29
C HIS A 193 8.44 8.72 8.88
N LEU A 194 7.63 9.61 8.30
CA LEU A 194 7.92 10.17 6.98
C LEU A 194 9.23 10.96 6.95
N ARG A 195 9.50 11.75 7.99
CA ARG A 195 10.79 12.47 8.10
C ARG A 195 11.95 11.52 8.24
N GLU A 196 11.80 10.51 9.08
CA GLU A 196 12.83 9.48 9.29
C GLU A 196 13.07 8.65 8.03
N PHE A 197 12.01 8.32 7.26
CA PHE A 197 12.12 7.69 5.95
C PHE A 197 13.08 8.46 5.04
N PHE A 198 12.88 9.78 4.88
CA PHE A 198 13.74 10.59 4.02
C PHE A 198 15.17 10.70 4.58
N ARG A 199 15.35 10.78 5.90
CA ARG A 199 16.68 10.75 6.51
C ARG A 199 17.43 9.44 6.17
N LEU A 200 16.74 8.30 6.23
CA LEU A 200 17.31 7.00 5.83
C LEU A 200 17.60 6.94 4.34
N VAL A 201 16.72 7.47 3.49
CA VAL A 201 16.93 7.59 2.04
C VAL A 201 18.21 8.36 1.72
N ASP A 202 18.45 9.47 2.42
CA ASP A 202 19.66 10.28 2.24
C ASP A 202 20.92 9.52 2.67
N LEU A 203 20.89 8.83 3.82
CA LEU A 203 22.00 8.00 4.30
C LEU A 203 22.31 6.82 3.36
N LEU A 204 21.28 6.22 2.77
CA LEU A 204 21.42 5.14 1.79
C LEU A 204 21.84 5.65 0.41
N ARG A 205 21.73 6.96 0.13
CA ARG A 205 21.91 7.61 -1.17
C ARG A 205 20.92 7.10 -2.23
N PHE A 206 19.68 6.81 -1.80
CA PHE A 206 18.60 6.32 -2.67
C PHE A 206 17.66 7.44 -3.15
N GLY A 207 18.06 8.70 -3.05
CA GLY A 207 17.24 9.85 -3.43
C GLY A 207 16.93 9.93 -4.93
N PRO A 208 16.06 10.89 -5.33
CA PRO A 208 15.72 11.14 -6.72
C PRO A 208 16.97 11.31 -7.59
N GLY A 209 17.01 10.55 -8.71
CA GLY A 209 18.16 10.51 -9.63
C GLY A 209 19.09 9.31 -9.42
N SER A 210 19.02 8.60 -8.30
CA SER A 210 19.72 7.33 -8.13
C SER A 210 19.04 6.20 -8.92
N ARG A 211 19.79 5.15 -9.26
CA ARG A 211 19.25 3.96 -9.90
C ARG A 211 18.18 3.30 -9.01
N GLU A 212 18.46 3.21 -7.72
CA GLU A 212 17.60 2.58 -6.72
C GLU A 212 16.25 3.28 -6.63
N TRP A 213 16.20 4.61 -6.77
CA TRP A 213 14.94 5.36 -6.76
C TRP A 213 13.91 4.84 -7.76
N TYR A 214 14.37 4.37 -8.92
CA TYR A 214 13.50 3.86 -9.98
C TYR A 214 13.20 2.36 -9.88
N GLN A 215 13.84 1.61 -8.97
CA GLN A 215 13.70 0.15 -8.90
C GLN A 215 12.48 -0.35 -8.12
N SER A 216 11.81 0.49 -7.33
CA SER A 216 10.59 0.12 -6.57
C SER A 216 10.73 -1.11 -5.63
N MET A 217 11.93 -1.45 -5.17
CA MET A 217 12.21 -2.69 -4.42
C MET A 217 12.44 -2.46 -2.93
N TRP A 218 12.41 -1.24 -2.44
CA TRP A 218 13.05 -0.86 -1.19
C TRP A 218 12.23 0.05 -0.26
N ASP A 219 11.27 0.79 -0.78
CA ASP A 219 10.62 1.87 -0.05
C ASP A 219 9.79 1.39 1.15
N ASP A 220 9.19 0.21 1.05
CA ASP A 220 8.50 -0.48 2.14
C ASP A 220 9.47 -0.88 3.28
N MET A 221 10.69 -1.32 2.93
CA MET A 221 11.71 -1.64 3.90
C MET A 221 12.20 -0.41 4.66
N VAL A 222 12.55 0.66 3.93
CA VAL A 222 13.02 1.91 4.55
C VAL A 222 11.93 2.50 5.45
N LEU A 223 10.66 2.47 5.01
CA LEU A 223 9.55 2.91 5.86
C LEU A 223 9.42 2.04 7.11
N SER A 224 9.57 0.73 6.99
CA SER A 224 9.51 -0.20 8.13
C SER A 224 10.59 0.09 9.19
N PHE A 225 11.74 0.57 8.75
CA PHE A 225 12.84 0.98 9.65
C PHE A 225 12.71 2.42 10.18
N SER A 226 11.70 3.17 9.77
CA SER A 226 11.50 4.57 10.22
C SER A 226 10.93 4.70 11.63
N GLY A 227 10.42 3.62 12.23
CA GLY A 227 9.92 3.60 13.60
C GLY A 227 11.03 3.36 14.64
N ASN A 228 10.71 3.62 15.91
CA ASN A 228 11.62 3.32 17.04
C ASN A 228 11.60 1.83 17.39
N THR A 229 10.52 1.14 17.05
CA THR A 229 10.34 -0.29 17.29
C THR A 229 9.94 -0.97 15.98
N ARG A 230 9.99 -2.32 15.95
CA ARG A 230 9.59 -3.11 14.77
C ARG A 230 8.15 -2.81 14.38
N PRO A 231 7.83 -2.76 13.08
CA PRO A 231 6.47 -2.61 12.59
C PRO A 231 5.53 -3.69 13.14
N LEU A 232 4.24 -3.39 13.19
CA LEU A 232 3.21 -4.31 13.66
C LEU A 232 2.19 -4.63 12.56
N VAL A 233 2.00 -5.90 12.30
CA VAL A 233 0.90 -6.42 11.46
C VAL A 233 -0.29 -6.74 12.36
N HIS A 234 -1.49 -6.34 11.91
CA HIS A 234 -2.75 -6.54 12.62
C HIS A 234 -3.60 -7.64 12.03
N GLU A 235 -4.32 -8.34 12.91
CA GLU A 235 -5.41 -9.22 12.52
C GLU A 235 -6.69 -8.40 12.33
N VAL A 236 -7.07 -8.18 11.09
CA VAL A 236 -8.26 -7.39 10.73
C VAL A 236 -9.36 -8.23 10.07
N GLY A 237 -9.22 -9.55 10.12
CA GLY A 237 -10.11 -10.49 9.43
C GLY A 237 -9.85 -10.57 7.93
N THR A 238 -10.84 -11.04 7.18
CA THR A 238 -10.69 -11.32 5.74
C THR A 238 -10.68 -10.04 4.91
N PHE A 239 -9.63 -9.81 4.18
CA PHE A 239 -9.52 -8.82 3.11
C PHE A 239 -9.29 -9.50 1.76
N ILE A 240 -9.36 -8.75 0.65
CA ILE A 240 -9.30 -9.32 -0.70
C ILE A 240 -8.03 -8.88 -1.42
N ASP A 241 -7.33 -9.84 -1.98
CA ASP A 241 -6.22 -9.63 -2.90
C ASP A 241 -6.70 -9.60 -4.35
N CYS A 242 -6.17 -8.69 -5.16
CA CYS A 242 -6.37 -8.73 -6.60
C CYS A 242 -5.54 -9.87 -7.22
N PRO A 243 -6.10 -10.70 -8.12
CA PRO A 243 -5.32 -11.76 -8.78
C PRO A 243 -4.09 -11.25 -9.54
N LEU A 244 -4.16 -10.02 -10.04
CA LEU A 244 -3.03 -9.38 -10.74
C LEU A 244 -1.87 -8.98 -9.80
N SER A 245 -1.96 -9.23 -8.50
CA SER A 245 -0.86 -8.98 -7.54
C SER A 245 0.37 -9.85 -7.80
N SER A 246 0.18 -11.00 -8.45
CA SER A 246 1.24 -11.93 -8.86
C SER A 246 1.53 -11.94 -10.36
N ASP A 247 0.89 -11.06 -11.14
CA ASP A 247 1.12 -10.98 -12.59
C ASP A 247 2.59 -10.58 -12.89
N PRO A 248 3.36 -11.42 -13.62
CA PRO A 248 4.79 -11.20 -13.85
C PRO A 248 5.10 -9.92 -14.62
N THR A 249 4.14 -9.35 -15.33
CA THR A 249 4.30 -8.08 -16.08
C THR A 249 4.16 -6.84 -15.20
N ILE A 250 3.64 -6.99 -13.97
CA ILE A 250 3.34 -5.88 -13.07
C ILE A 250 4.03 -6.05 -11.70
N ALA A 251 4.13 -7.30 -11.22
CA ALA A 251 4.60 -7.60 -9.87
C ALA A 251 6.10 -7.36 -9.72
N VAL A 252 6.48 -6.31 -8.98
CA VAL A 252 7.88 -5.93 -8.74
C VAL A 252 8.67 -7.07 -8.07
N TRP A 253 8.05 -7.83 -7.18
CA TRP A 253 8.69 -8.93 -6.45
C TRP A 253 9.11 -10.11 -7.33
N ARG A 254 8.63 -10.18 -8.58
CA ARG A 254 9.06 -11.17 -9.59
C ARG A 254 10.29 -10.72 -10.40
N GLN A 255 10.80 -9.53 -10.19
CA GLN A 255 12.00 -9.05 -10.88
C GLN A 255 13.22 -9.83 -10.40
N GLN A 256 14.13 -10.10 -11.33
CA GLN A 256 15.40 -10.77 -11.02
C GLN A 256 16.20 -9.96 -9.99
N GLY A 257 16.76 -10.65 -9.00
CA GLY A 257 17.56 -10.05 -7.92
C GLY A 257 16.75 -9.28 -6.85
N PHE A 258 15.40 -9.33 -6.91
CA PHE A 258 14.55 -8.66 -5.93
C PHE A 258 14.87 -9.09 -4.49
N PHE A 259 14.98 -10.39 -4.24
CA PHE A 259 15.20 -10.91 -2.89
C PHE A 259 16.62 -10.64 -2.41
N ASP A 260 17.63 -10.84 -3.27
CA ASP A 260 19.04 -10.58 -2.91
C ASP A 260 19.27 -9.10 -2.57
N PHE A 261 18.66 -8.20 -3.36
CA PHE A 261 18.70 -6.78 -3.08
C PHE A 261 18.09 -6.45 -1.71
N ARG A 262 16.94 -7.04 -1.39
CA ARG A 262 16.23 -6.78 -0.12
C ARG A 262 17.02 -7.32 1.08
N VAL A 263 17.63 -8.49 0.99
CA VAL A 263 18.51 -9.03 2.04
C VAL A 263 19.69 -8.08 2.28
N SER A 264 20.39 -7.67 1.22
CA SER A 264 21.48 -6.71 1.32
C SER A 264 21.05 -5.38 1.95
N LEU A 265 19.87 -4.87 1.55
CA LEU A 265 19.33 -3.64 2.12
C LEU A 265 18.95 -3.80 3.61
N PHE A 266 18.39 -4.94 4.00
CA PHE A 266 18.04 -5.24 5.38
C PHE A 266 19.26 -5.17 6.30
N HIS A 267 20.37 -5.78 5.89
CA HIS A 267 21.63 -5.71 6.65
C HIS A 267 22.16 -4.27 6.77
N ARG A 268 22.09 -3.48 5.67
CA ARG A 268 22.49 -2.07 5.69
C ARG A 268 21.61 -1.25 6.66
N LEU A 269 20.30 -1.43 6.62
CA LEU A 269 19.36 -0.72 7.51
C LEU A 269 19.56 -1.11 8.96
N THR A 270 19.79 -2.40 9.25
CA THR A 270 20.09 -2.89 10.60
C THR A 270 21.38 -2.28 11.14
N ALA A 271 22.43 -2.21 10.32
CA ALA A 271 23.68 -1.54 10.69
C ALA A 271 23.49 -0.04 10.97
N LEU A 272 22.69 0.66 10.15
CA LEU A 272 22.39 2.09 10.39
C LEU A 272 21.63 2.31 11.70
N LYS A 273 20.69 1.40 12.05
CA LYS A 273 19.94 1.49 13.32
C LYS A 273 20.82 1.23 14.55
N SER A 274 21.78 0.32 14.48
CA SER A 274 22.70 0.02 15.58
C SER A 274 23.69 1.15 15.86
N LEU A 275 23.92 2.04 14.90
CA LEU A 275 24.80 3.21 15.04
C LEU A 275 24.05 4.48 15.51
N SER A 276 22.71 4.43 15.57
CA SER A 276 21.92 5.56 16.07
C SER A 276 21.80 5.44 17.60
N PRO A 277 22.17 6.47 18.38
CA PRO A 277 22.14 6.44 19.85
C PRO A 277 20.71 6.32 20.41
#